data_9a8aa8bd3fdea3b1b3b0a520ba79dbc3
#
_entry.id   9a8aa8bd3fdea3b1b3b0a520ba79dbc3
#
_cell.length_a   1.000
_cell.length_b   1.000
_cell.length_c   1.000
_cell.angle_alpha   90.00
_cell.angle_beta   90.00
_cell.angle_gamma   90.00
#
_symmetry.space_group_name_H-M   'P 1'
#
loop_
_entity.id
_entity.type
_entity.pdbx_description
1 polymer ?
#
loop_
_entity_poly.entity_id
_entity_poly.type
_entity_poly.pdbx_seq_one_letter_code
_entity_poly.pdbx_strand_id
1 'polypeptide(L)'
;MQIRQIIDKINDNQIFVPAFQREYVWKRPDVKALFTSLIRRYPTGTLLTWETTSPPELKGKKKYSSEMGAVKLILDGQQRITTIYMILQGKLPPYYTQAEIKNYVLGLYVNLETLELEYYKRQAMQNNPLWVNLTEIFQSKLKSSDVRKSLKAKDLLTDELEDLIDTNFEAVKSIQDREFPEQIIPVSASIKEAIDIFYIVNASGVNLTDAELALAQISGYWPNARDLFKGKLFELEKNGFVFKLDFIIYALLAVTHSMGSEMKRLHSADNLEAIKDAWIRLDG
;
A
#
# COMPACT_ATOMS: atom_id res chain seq x y z
N MET A 1 3.05 -9.13 13.81
CA MET A 1 2.18 -8.06 14.37
C MET A 1 0.76 -8.28 13.87
N GLN A 2 -0.26 -8.11 14.75
CA GLN A 2 -1.67 -8.25 14.32
C GLN A 2 -2.10 -7.11 13.40
N ILE A 3 -3.02 -7.40 12.47
CA ILE A 3 -3.55 -6.41 11.52
C ILE A 3 -4.11 -5.19 12.26
N ARG A 4 -4.92 -5.38 13.32
CA ARG A 4 -5.46 -4.26 14.12
C ARG A 4 -4.34 -3.38 14.68
N GLN A 5 -3.27 -3.97 15.22
CA GLN A 5 -2.14 -3.22 15.76
C GLN A 5 -1.40 -2.40 14.71
N ILE A 6 -1.30 -2.93 13.48
CA ILE A 6 -0.72 -2.18 12.35
C ILE A 6 -1.59 -0.95 12.04
N ILE A 7 -2.92 -1.14 11.98
CA ILE A 7 -3.86 -0.04 11.71
C ILE A 7 -3.80 1.02 12.81
N ASP A 8 -3.81 0.60 14.09
CA ASP A 8 -3.71 1.51 15.23
C ASP A 8 -2.40 2.30 15.18
N LYS A 9 -1.27 1.63 14.96
CA LYS A 9 0.04 2.28 14.83
C LYS A 9 0.13 3.25 13.64
N ILE A 10 -0.57 3.00 12.54
CA ILE A 10 -0.69 3.96 11.43
C ILE A 10 -1.48 5.20 11.88
N ASN A 11 -2.61 5.00 12.56
CA ASN A 11 -3.43 6.09 13.07
C ASN A 11 -2.67 6.94 14.11
N ASP A 12 -1.87 6.30 14.97
CA ASP A 12 -1.07 6.92 16.02
C ASP A 12 0.25 7.51 15.50
N ASN A 13 0.50 7.47 14.20
CA ASN A 13 1.73 7.95 13.56
C ASN A 13 3.01 7.30 14.11
N GLN A 14 2.96 6.01 14.35
CA GLN A 14 4.11 5.16 14.70
C GLN A 14 4.59 4.34 13.50
N ILE A 15 3.73 4.14 12.48
CA ILE A 15 4.07 3.48 11.22
C ILE A 15 3.85 4.46 10.07
N PHE A 16 4.85 4.57 9.21
CA PHE A 16 4.86 5.43 8.04
C PHE A 16 5.25 4.68 6.77
N VAL A 17 5.06 5.35 5.64
CA VAL A 17 5.53 4.90 4.34
C VAL A 17 6.54 5.92 3.81
N PRO A 18 7.76 5.51 3.41
CA PRO A 18 8.73 6.41 2.81
C PRO A 18 8.21 7.01 1.50
N ALA A 19 8.59 8.25 1.20
CA ALA A 19 8.17 8.95 -0.02
C ALA A 19 8.67 8.25 -1.29
N PHE A 20 9.80 7.54 -1.24
CA PHE A 20 10.32 6.79 -2.38
C PHE A 20 9.49 5.57 -2.77
N GLN A 21 8.57 5.09 -1.93
CA GLN A 21 7.65 4.03 -2.27
C GLN A 21 6.70 4.44 -3.40
N ARG A 22 6.42 3.51 -4.33
CA ARG A 22 5.47 3.75 -5.43
C ARG A 22 4.08 4.10 -4.93
N GLU A 23 3.28 4.71 -5.81
CA GLU A 23 1.88 4.97 -5.52
C GLU A 23 1.06 3.69 -5.39
N TYR A 24 -0.16 3.83 -4.89
CA TYR A 24 -1.10 2.72 -4.82
C TYR A 24 -1.57 2.35 -6.24
N VAL A 25 -1.26 1.12 -6.66
CA VAL A 25 -1.54 0.65 -8.03
C VAL A 25 -2.52 -0.52 -8.08
N TRP A 26 -2.83 -1.13 -6.94
CA TRP A 26 -3.74 -2.27 -6.87
C TRP A 26 -5.14 -1.93 -7.37
N LYS A 27 -5.76 -2.93 -8.01
CA LYS A 27 -7.10 -2.87 -8.57
C LYS A 27 -8.03 -3.81 -7.78
N ARG A 28 -9.32 -3.74 -8.09
CA ARG A 28 -10.35 -4.60 -7.44
C ARG A 28 -10.04 -6.10 -7.43
N PRO A 29 -9.49 -6.71 -8.50
CA PRO A 29 -9.09 -8.12 -8.44
C PRO A 29 -8.03 -8.41 -7.39
N ASP A 30 -7.01 -7.55 -7.25
CA ASP A 30 -5.93 -7.72 -6.28
C ASP A 30 -6.47 -7.64 -4.84
N VAL A 31 -7.38 -6.71 -4.59
CA VAL A 31 -8.08 -6.56 -3.31
C VAL A 31 -8.90 -7.81 -2.97
N LYS A 32 -9.68 -8.33 -3.93
CA LYS A 32 -10.45 -9.57 -3.76
C LYS A 32 -9.53 -10.75 -3.45
N ALA A 33 -8.43 -10.90 -4.18
CA ALA A 33 -7.46 -11.97 -3.97
C ALA A 33 -6.83 -11.92 -2.56
N LEU A 34 -6.44 -10.72 -2.09
CA LEU A 34 -5.91 -10.54 -0.74
C LEU A 34 -6.94 -10.94 0.33
N PHE A 35 -8.18 -10.42 0.25
CA PHE A 35 -9.20 -10.71 1.24
C PHE A 35 -9.68 -12.16 1.19
N THR A 36 -9.70 -12.79 0.01
CA THR A 36 -9.92 -14.24 -0.13
C THR A 36 -8.83 -15.03 0.61
N SER A 37 -7.57 -14.64 0.46
CA SER A 37 -6.45 -15.27 1.16
C SER A 37 -6.57 -15.05 2.69
N LEU A 38 -6.95 -13.86 3.11
CA LEU A 38 -7.19 -13.57 4.52
C LEU A 38 -8.35 -14.40 5.09
N ILE A 39 -9.49 -14.51 4.42
CA ILE A 39 -10.63 -15.33 4.85
C ILE A 39 -10.21 -16.81 4.94
N ARG A 40 -9.54 -17.33 3.92
CA ARG A 40 -9.12 -18.73 3.82
C ARG A 40 -7.88 -19.09 4.64
N ARG A 41 -7.30 -18.13 5.35
CA ARG A 41 -6.06 -18.32 6.12
C ARG A 41 -4.86 -18.73 5.28
N TYR A 42 -4.81 -18.33 4.03
CA TYR A 42 -3.65 -18.53 3.16
C TYR A 42 -2.52 -17.54 3.51
N PRO A 43 -1.27 -17.90 3.25
CA PRO A 43 -0.15 -16.98 3.42
C PRO A 43 -0.34 -15.73 2.55
N THR A 44 -0.16 -14.56 3.15
CA THR A 44 -0.27 -13.25 2.47
C THR A 44 1.08 -12.56 2.30
N GLY A 45 2.16 -13.30 2.55
CA GLY A 45 3.53 -12.79 2.49
C GLY A 45 3.96 -12.09 3.79
N THR A 46 5.22 -11.71 3.83
CA THR A 46 5.87 -11.05 4.97
C THR A 46 5.90 -9.53 4.74
N LEU A 47 5.87 -8.75 5.81
CA LEU A 47 6.18 -7.33 5.79
C LEU A 47 7.69 -7.15 6.00
N LEU A 48 8.30 -6.24 5.25
CA LEU A 48 9.62 -5.72 5.56
C LEU A 48 9.46 -4.32 6.12
N THR A 49 9.94 -4.11 7.34
CA THR A 49 9.88 -2.81 8.01
C THR A 49 11.26 -2.37 8.48
N TRP A 50 11.45 -1.09 8.62
CA TRP A 50 12.67 -0.51 9.15
C TRP A 50 12.35 0.40 10.33
N GLU A 51 12.99 0.16 11.47
CA GLU A 51 12.93 1.04 12.63
C GLU A 51 14.03 2.10 12.53
N THR A 52 13.67 3.38 12.68
CA THR A 52 14.63 4.47 12.54
C THR A 52 14.25 5.70 13.36
N THR A 53 15.25 6.43 13.85
CA THR A 53 15.13 7.77 14.45
C THR A 53 15.47 8.89 13.47
N SER A 54 15.85 8.55 12.23
CA SER A 54 16.20 9.49 11.17
C SER A 54 15.60 9.03 9.85
N PRO A 55 14.25 9.04 9.75
CA PRO A 55 13.59 8.57 8.53
C PRO A 55 13.92 9.48 7.34
N PRO A 56 13.94 8.93 6.11
CA PRO A 56 13.90 9.74 4.90
C PRO A 56 12.59 10.50 4.82
N GLU A 57 12.39 11.25 3.74
CA GLU A 57 11.09 11.88 3.48
C GLU A 57 9.95 10.85 3.51
N LEU A 58 8.84 11.23 4.16
CA LEU A 58 7.68 10.37 4.37
C LEU A 58 6.54 10.77 3.43
N LYS A 59 5.74 9.79 3.00
CA LYS A 59 4.48 10.07 2.30
C LYS A 59 3.48 10.75 3.22
N GLY A 60 2.63 11.60 2.62
CA GLY A 60 1.56 12.30 3.33
C GLY A 60 1.98 13.63 3.91
N LYS A 61 1.06 14.24 4.66
CA LYS A 61 1.25 15.60 5.18
C LYS A 61 2.04 15.65 6.49
N LYS A 62 2.11 14.54 7.21
CA LYS A 62 2.75 14.51 8.52
C LYS A 62 4.24 14.30 8.37
N LYS A 63 5.00 15.23 8.94
CA LYS A 63 6.47 15.15 8.98
C LYS A 63 6.90 14.48 10.27
N TYR A 64 8.03 13.80 10.21
CA TYR A 64 8.70 13.28 11.40
C TYR A 64 9.21 14.42 12.27
N SER A 65 9.13 14.26 13.59
CA SER A 65 9.85 15.07 14.57
C SER A 65 10.61 14.16 15.51
N SER A 66 11.75 14.63 16.03
CA SER A 66 12.59 13.86 16.96
C SER A 66 11.86 13.45 18.25
N GLU A 67 10.83 14.19 18.64
CA GLU A 67 9.96 13.88 19.78
C GLU A 67 9.18 12.57 19.63
N MET A 68 8.99 12.09 18.38
CA MET A 68 8.33 10.82 18.10
C MET A 68 9.20 9.62 18.46
N GLY A 69 10.50 9.82 18.72
CA GLY A 69 11.45 8.73 18.93
C GLY A 69 11.63 7.87 17.68
N ALA A 70 11.88 6.58 17.87
CA ALA A 70 11.98 5.65 16.74
C ALA A 70 10.60 5.40 16.13
N VAL A 71 10.52 5.51 14.81
CA VAL A 71 9.33 5.20 14.02
C VAL A 71 9.60 3.99 13.13
N LYS A 72 8.55 3.33 12.69
CA LYS A 72 8.62 2.18 11.81
C LYS A 72 8.20 2.56 10.39
N LEU A 73 9.01 2.21 9.41
CA LEU A 73 8.75 2.45 8.00
C LEU A 73 8.39 1.13 7.29
N ILE A 74 7.32 1.10 6.51
CA ILE A 74 6.99 -0.07 5.68
C ILE A 74 7.84 0.02 4.41
N LEU A 75 8.74 -0.93 4.22
CA LEU A 75 9.57 -1.06 3.02
C LEU A 75 8.99 -2.05 2.00
N ASP A 76 8.46 -3.20 2.45
CA ASP A 76 7.67 -4.09 1.59
C ASP A 76 6.33 -4.43 2.24
N GLY A 77 5.33 -4.69 1.41
CA GLY A 77 3.96 -4.96 1.83
C GLY A 77 3.06 -3.72 1.87
N GLN A 78 3.53 -2.55 1.42
CA GLN A 78 2.77 -1.30 1.42
C GLN A 78 1.41 -1.43 0.73
N GLN A 79 1.33 -2.06 -0.46
CA GLN A 79 0.05 -2.23 -1.18
C GLN A 79 -0.95 -3.04 -0.36
N ARG A 80 -0.48 -4.12 0.28
CA ARG A 80 -1.29 -4.99 1.15
C ARG A 80 -1.83 -4.23 2.35
N ILE A 81 -0.97 -3.55 3.10
CA ILE A 81 -1.35 -2.80 4.30
C ILE A 81 -2.27 -1.62 3.95
N THR A 82 -1.99 -0.89 2.88
CA THR A 82 -2.86 0.18 2.37
C THR A 82 -4.26 -0.36 2.04
N THR A 83 -4.34 -1.51 1.36
CA THR A 83 -5.62 -2.15 1.02
C THR A 83 -6.39 -2.57 2.27
N ILE A 84 -5.72 -3.24 3.21
CA ILE A 84 -6.33 -3.67 4.47
C ILE A 84 -6.84 -2.45 5.24
N TYR A 85 -6.01 -1.40 5.36
CA TYR A 85 -6.42 -0.16 6.01
C TYR A 85 -7.70 0.41 5.39
N MET A 86 -7.73 0.53 4.06
CA MET A 86 -8.88 1.09 3.35
C MET A 86 -10.16 0.29 3.59
N ILE A 87 -10.09 -1.04 3.53
CA ILE A 87 -11.29 -1.89 3.71
C ILE A 87 -11.73 -1.92 5.18
N LEU A 88 -10.81 -1.99 6.13
CA LEU A 88 -11.17 -2.01 7.55
C LEU A 88 -11.69 -0.64 8.03
N GLN A 89 -11.04 0.43 7.62
CA GLN A 89 -11.36 1.79 8.08
C GLN A 89 -12.37 2.51 7.19
N GLY A 90 -12.66 2.03 5.97
CA GLY A 90 -13.55 2.68 5.02
C GLY A 90 -13.07 4.06 4.54
N LYS A 91 -11.78 4.36 4.71
CA LYS A 91 -11.15 5.64 4.36
C LYS A 91 -9.71 5.43 3.90
N LEU A 92 -9.11 6.45 3.32
CA LEU A 92 -7.70 6.43 2.96
C LEU A 92 -6.81 6.47 4.20
N PRO A 93 -5.64 5.80 4.17
CA PRO A 93 -4.64 5.96 5.22
C PRO A 93 -4.05 7.39 5.19
N PRO A 94 -3.51 7.89 6.31
CA PRO A 94 -3.06 9.28 6.45
C PRO A 94 -1.90 9.67 5.51
N TYR A 95 -1.22 8.69 4.94
CA TYR A 95 -0.12 8.89 4.00
C TYR A 95 -0.56 8.91 2.53
N TYR A 96 -1.87 8.93 2.23
CA TYR A 96 -2.43 9.13 0.90
C TYR A 96 -3.50 10.19 0.86
N THR A 97 -3.55 10.93 -0.24
CA THR A 97 -4.66 11.82 -0.61
C THR A 97 -5.54 11.15 -1.67
N GLN A 98 -6.75 11.67 -1.86
CA GLN A 98 -7.67 11.15 -2.89
C GLN A 98 -7.08 11.26 -4.31
N ALA A 99 -6.26 12.29 -4.58
CA ALA A 99 -5.63 12.48 -5.88
C ALA A 99 -4.58 11.41 -6.21
N GLU A 100 -3.95 10.79 -5.19
CA GLU A 100 -2.92 9.78 -5.36
C GLU A 100 -3.49 8.36 -5.54
N ILE A 101 -4.75 8.13 -5.18
CA ILE A 101 -5.44 6.85 -5.34
C ILE A 101 -6.34 6.90 -6.58
N LYS A 102 -5.82 6.42 -7.72
CA LYS A 102 -6.55 6.41 -9.00
C LYS A 102 -7.64 5.34 -9.06
N ASN A 103 -7.47 4.24 -8.34
CA ASN A 103 -8.39 3.11 -8.36
C ASN A 103 -9.34 3.18 -7.16
N TYR A 104 -10.65 3.21 -7.40
CA TYR A 104 -11.63 3.09 -6.33
C TYR A 104 -11.76 1.62 -5.91
N VAL A 105 -11.25 1.31 -4.73
CA VAL A 105 -11.22 -0.06 -4.18
C VAL A 105 -11.99 -0.21 -2.87
N LEU A 106 -12.58 0.87 -2.36
CA LEU A 106 -13.49 0.83 -1.21
C LEU A 106 -14.81 0.13 -1.58
N GLY A 107 -15.55 -0.31 -0.59
CA GLY A 107 -16.87 -0.91 -0.79
C GLY A 107 -16.81 -2.35 -1.28
N LEU A 108 -15.93 -3.19 -0.71
CA LEU A 108 -15.91 -4.63 -0.91
C LEU A 108 -17.00 -5.28 -0.05
N TYR A 109 -17.78 -6.19 -0.66
CA TYR A 109 -18.83 -6.96 -0.02
C TYR A 109 -18.44 -8.42 0.09
N VAL A 110 -18.98 -9.09 1.09
CA VAL A 110 -18.91 -10.54 1.27
C VAL A 110 -20.31 -11.12 1.33
N ASN A 111 -20.50 -12.28 0.72
CA ASN A 111 -21.69 -13.10 0.91
C ASN A 111 -21.48 -13.98 2.14
N LEU A 112 -22.35 -13.86 3.15
CA LEU A 112 -22.18 -14.58 4.41
C LEU A 112 -22.59 -16.06 4.34
N GLU A 113 -23.18 -16.52 3.25
CA GLU A 113 -23.42 -17.94 2.99
C GLU A 113 -22.20 -18.60 2.33
N THR A 114 -21.63 -17.96 1.30
CA THR A 114 -20.60 -18.58 0.44
C THR A 114 -19.18 -18.09 0.71
N LEU A 115 -19.01 -17.00 1.46
CA LEU A 115 -17.77 -16.23 1.63
C LEU A 115 -17.21 -15.66 0.30
N GLU A 116 -18.05 -15.59 -0.74
CA GLU A 116 -17.70 -14.94 -1.99
C GLU A 116 -17.51 -13.43 -1.77
N LEU A 117 -16.47 -12.86 -2.38
CA LEU A 117 -16.16 -11.43 -2.31
C LEU A 117 -16.49 -10.75 -3.63
N GLU A 118 -17.24 -9.64 -3.58
CA GLU A 118 -17.57 -8.89 -4.79
C GLU A 118 -17.77 -7.40 -4.49
N TYR A 119 -17.54 -6.56 -5.50
CA TYR A 119 -17.95 -5.17 -5.45
C TYR A 119 -19.43 -5.06 -5.80
N TYR A 120 -20.08 -4.00 -5.30
CA TYR A 120 -21.54 -3.87 -5.41
C TYR A 120 -22.06 -4.11 -6.83
N LYS A 121 -22.96 -5.08 -6.95
CA LYS A 121 -23.71 -5.42 -8.15
C LYS A 121 -25.20 -5.35 -7.85
N ARG A 122 -25.88 -4.36 -8.42
CA ARG A 122 -27.31 -4.09 -8.12
C ARG A 122 -28.18 -5.34 -8.24
N GLN A 123 -28.03 -6.08 -9.33
CA GLN A 123 -28.88 -7.26 -9.61
C GLN A 123 -28.74 -8.37 -8.55
N ALA A 124 -27.54 -8.58 -8.02
CA ALA A 124 -27.25 -9.66 -7.07
C ALA A 124 -27.44 -9.24 -5.60
N MET A 125 -27.25 -7.94 -5.29
CA MET A 125 -27.08 -7.48 -3.91
C MET A 125 -28.21 -6.61 -3.38
N GLN A 126 -28.94 -5.87 -4.23
CA GLN A 126 -29.89 -4.83 -3.80
C GLN A 126 -30.96 -5.33 -2.79
N ASN A 127 -31.40 -6.57 -2.91
CA ASN A 127 -32.44 -7.15 -2.06
C ASN A 127 -32.00 -8.44 -1.35
N ASN A 128 -30.69 -8.73 -1.36
CA ASN A 128 -30.13 -9.92 -0.76
C ASN A 128 -29.36 -9.56 0.54
N PRO A 129 -29.93 -9.83 1.73
CA PRO A 129 -29.31 -9.50 3.00
C PRO A 129 -28.00 -10.26 3.28
N LEU A 130 -27.72 -11.34 2.54
CA LEU A 130 -26.48 -12.11 2.69
C LEU A 130 -25.24 -11.35 2.23
N TRP A 131 -25.40 -10.38 1.32
CA TRP A 131 -24.30 -9.53 0.87
C TRP A 131 -24.12 -8.34 1.80
N VAL A 132 -23.03 -8.34 2.55
CA VAL A 132 -22.72 -7.32 3.56
C VAL A 132 -21.41 -6.62 3.24
N ASN A 133 -21.34 -5.33 3.56
CA ASN A 133 -20.11 -4.54 3.36
C ASN A 133 -19.09 -4.90 4.43
N LEU A 134 -17.88 -5.30 4.02
CA LEU A 134 -16.79 -5.66 4.95
C LEU A 134 -16.47 -4.55 5.94
N THR A 135 -16.43 -3.29 5.48
CA THR A 135 -16.15 -2.14 6.34
C THR A 135 -17.16 -2.03 7.50
N GLU A 136 -18.44 -2.32 7.25
CA GLU A 136 -19.47 -2.25 8.29
C GLU A 136 -19.29 -3.33 9.35
N ILE A 137 -18.83 -4.52 8.96
CA ILE A 137 -18.47 -5.61 9.90
C ILE A 137 -17.30 -5.14 10.80
N PHE A 138 -16.21 -4.67 10.19
CA PHE A 138 -15.01 -4.26 10.94
C PHE A 138 -15.24 -3.07 11.86
N GLN A 139 -16.09 -2.12 11.44
CA GLN A 139 -16.47 -0.96 12.26
C GLN A 139 -17.57 -1.26 13.27
N SER A 140 -18.02 -2.52 13.38
CA SER A 140 -19.11 -2.95 14.27
C SER A 140 -20.42 -2.19 14.03
N LYS A 141 -20.64 -1.70 12.80
CA LYS A 141 -21.90 -1.05 12.37
C LYS A 141 -22.95 -2.06 11.97
N LEU A 142 -22.53 -3.27 11.62
CA LEU A 142 -23.38 -4.40 11.30
C LEU A 142 -23.05 -5.58 12.23
N LYS A 143 -24.08 -6.28 12.68
CA LYS A 143 -23.97 -7.52 13.46
C LYS A 143 -24.57 -8.68 12.67
N SER A 144 -24.13 -9.91 12.92
CA SER A 144 -24.75 -11.11 12.32
C SER A 144 -26.25 -11.19 12.60
N SER A 145 -26.66 -10.78 13.83
CA SER A 145 -28.07 -10.71 14.22
C SER A 145 -28.93 -9.79 13.33
N ASP A 146 -28.36 -8.74 12.74
CA ASP A 146 -29.10 -7.82 11.88
C ASP A 146 -29.38 -8.47 10.51
N VAL A 147 -28.41 -9.26 10.02
CA VAL A 147 -28.56 -10.06 8.79
C VAL A 147 -29.64 -11.12 9.01
N ARG A 148 -29.59 -11.86 10.14
CA ARG A 148 -30.60 -12.88 10.47
C ARG A 148 -32.01 -12.30 10.59
N LYS A 149 -32.17 -11.15 11.26
CA LYS A 149 -33.46 -10.44 11.33
C LYS A 149 -34.00 -10.08 9.94
N SER A 150 -33.10 -9.61 9.05
CA SER A 150 -33.48 -9.24 7.68
C SER A 150 -33.91 -10.45 6.83
N LEU A 151 -33.26 -11.61 7.04
CA LEU A 151 -33.66 -12.87 6.37
C LEU A 151 -34.95 -13.42 6.95
N LYS A 152 -35.13 -13.41 8.27
CA LYS A 152 -36.36 -13.84 8.93
C LYS A 152 -37.57 -13.03 8.49
N ALA A 153 -37.41 -11.72 8.31
CA ALA A 153 -38.48 -10.84 7.81
C ALA A 153 -38.90 -11.17 6.36
N LYS A 154 -38.08 -11.95 5.64
CA LYS A 154 -38.36 -12.40 4.27
C LYS A 154 -38.67 -13.88 4.16
N ASP A 155 -38.84 -14.60 5.27
CA ASP A 155 -38.99 -16.05 5.36
C ASP A 155 -37.88 -16.84 4.63
N LEU A 156 -36.65 -16.34 4.67
CA LEU A 156 -35.46 -16.92 4.01
C LEU A 156 -34.47 -17.55 4.99
N LEU A 157 -34.68 -17.46 6.30
CA LEU A 157 -33.78 -17.97 7.32
C LEU A 157 -34.13 -19.43 7.66
N THR A 158 -33.15 -20.33 7.51
CA THR A 158 -33.20 -21.71 8.05
C THR A 158 -32.20 -21.83 9.20
N ASP A 159 -32.31 -22.88 10.03
CA ASP A 159 -31.40 -23.11 11.16
C ASP A 159 -29.97 -23.30 10.66
N GLU A 160 -29.76 -24.04 9.55
CA GLU A 160 -28.44 -24.26 8.96
C GLU A 160 -27.83 -22.94 8.42
N LEU A 161 -28.66 -22.06 7.84
CA LEU A 161 -28.22 -20.78 7.33
C LEU A 161 -27.89 -19.81 8.49
N GLU A 162 -28.60 -19.89 9.61
CA GLU A 162 -28.31 -19.09 10.80
C GLU A 162 -26.91 -19.39 11.37
N ASP A 163 -26.61 -20.68 11.59
CA ASP A 163 -25.31 -21.12 12.08
C ASP A 163 -24.17 -20.75 11.11
N LEU A 164 -24.42 -20.90 9.80
CA LEU A 164 -23.45 -20.55 8.76
C LEU A 164 -23.14 -19.05 8.73
N ILE A 165 -24.16 -18.20 8.85
CA ILE A 165 -23.99 -16.74 8.92
C ILE A 165 -23.13 -16.34 10.12
N ASP A 166 -23.42 -16.88 11.30
CA ASP A 166 -22.67 -16.55 12.50
C ASP A 166 -21.20 -17.01 12.38
N THR A 167 -20.97 -18.23 11.91
CA THR A 167 -19.63 -18.77 11.66
C THR A 167 -18.84 -17.92 10.67
N ASN A 168 -19.46 -17.60 9.53
CA ASN A 168 -18.81 -16.84 8.47
C ASN A 168 -18.58 -15.36 8.86
N PHE A 169 -19.52 -14.78 9.61
CA PHE A 169 -19.37 -13.42 10.14
C PHE A 169 -18.15 -13.32 11.08
N GLU A 170 -18.02 -14.26 12.02
CA GLU A 170 -16.87 -14.30 12.95
C GLU A 170 -15.57 -14.63 12.20
N ALA A 171 -15.59 -15.49 11.19
CA ALA A 171 -14.43 -15.77 10.35
C ALA A 171 -13.93 -14.49 9.65
N VAL A 172 -14.84 -13.67 9.08
CA VAL A 172 -14.51 -12.38 8.47
C VAL A 172 -14.01 -11.40 9.53
N LYS A 173 -14.72 -11.25 10.65
CA LYS A 173 -14.35 -10.30 11.70
C LYS A 173 -12.99 -10.61 12.31
N SER A 174 -12.64 -11.90 12.43
CA SER A 174 -11.35 -12.35 12.97
C SER A 174 -10.13 -11.98 12.08
N ILE A 175 -10.34 -11.47 10.86
CA ILE A 175 -9.23 -11.02 10.00
C ILE A 175 -8.39 -9.96 10.69
N GLN A 176 -8.99 -9.06 11.44
CA GLN A 176 -8.27 -8.00 12.16
C GLN A 176 -7.30 -8.53 13.22
N ASP A 177 -7.53 -9.75 13.72
CA ASP A 177 -6.72 -10.40 14.76
C ASP A 177 -5.59 -11.25 14.19
N ARG A 178 -5.53 -11.37 12.87
CA ARG A 178 -4.49 -12.16 12.21
C ARG A 178 -3.15 -11.49 12.30
N GLU A 179 -2.14 -12.32 12.39
CA GLU A 179 -0.76 -11.88 12.37
C GLU A 179 -0.24 -11.76 10.94
N PHE A 180 0.41 -10.63 10.66
CA PHE A 180 1.32 -10.48 9.55
C PHE A 180 2.74 -10.79 10.02
N PRO A 181 3.41 -11.79 9.42
CA PRO A 181 4.83 -12.00 9.64
C PRO A 181 5.60 -10.73 9.27
N GLU A 182 6.57 -10.36 10.09
CA GLU A 182 7.33 -9.13 9.93
C GLU A 182 8.81 -9.41 10.04
N GLN A 183 9.60 -8.93 9.09
CA GLN A 183 11.04 -8.83 9.16
C GLN A 183 11.40 -7.37 9.45
N ILE A 184 12.19 -7.14 10.49
CA ILE A 184 12.50 -5.80 10.98
C ILE A 184 13.98 -5.52 10.70
N ILE A 185 14.24 -4.44 9.96
CA ILE A 185 15.56 -3.85 9.85
C ILE A 185 15.75 -3.00 11.11
N PRO A 186 16.81 -3.24 11.90
CA PRO A 186 16.97 -2.61 13.20
C PRO A 186 17.31 -1.11 13.07
N VAL A 187 17.11 -0.37 14.17
CA VAL A 187 17.35 1.07 14.27
C VAL A 187 18.83 1.45 14.04
N SER A 188 19.74 0.50 14.22
CA SER A 188 21.19 0.70 13.96
C SER A 188 21.52 0.75 12.46
N ALA A 189 20.63 0.28 11.58
CA ALA A 189 20.86 0.31 10.14
C ALA A 189 20.77 1.75 9.61
N SER A 190 21.74 2.11 8.79
CA SER A 190 21.74 3.38 8.06
C SER A 190 20.65 3.39 6.98
N ILE A 191 20.31 4.57 6.49
CA ILE A 191 19.38 4.73 5.35
C ILE A 191 19.87 3.98 4.11
N LYS A 192 21.18 3.97 3.86
CA LYS A 192 21.78 3.24 2.73
C LYS A 192 21.54 1.74 2.87
N GLU A 193 21.84 1.16 4.02
CA GLU A 193 21.62 -0.29 4.26
C GLU A 193 20.15 -0.65 4.14
N ALA A 194 19.24 0.16 4.67
CA ALA A 194 17.80 -0.09 4.56
C ALA A 194 17.31 -0.05 3.10
N ILE A 195 17.82 0.88 2.28
CA ILE A 195 17.50 0.98 0.86
C ILE A 195 18.13 -0.20 0.08
N ASP A 196 19.37 -0.59 0.39
CA ASP A 196 20.01 -1.74 -0.25
C ASP A 196 19.26 -3.05 0.04
N ILE A 197 18.81 -3.25 1.29
CA ILE A 197 17.97 -4.40 1.67
C ILE A 197 16.63 -4.35 0.92
N PHE A 198 15.98 -3.16 0.89
CA PHE A 198 14.74 -2.97 0.14
C PHE A 198 14.91 -3.33 -1.35
N TYR A 199 16.03 -2.92 -1.96
CA TYR A 199 16.38 -3.27 -3.33
C TYR A 199 16.49 -4.79 -3.51
N ILE A 200 17.29 -5.46 -2.67
CA ILE A 200 17.53 -6.92 -2.78
C ILE A 200 16.23 -7.70 -2.64
N VAL A 201 15.39 -7.35 -1.66
CA VAL A 201 14.11 -8.04 -1.42
C VAL A 201 13.14 -7.85 -2.59
N ASN A 202 13.07 -6.65 -3.16
CA ASN A 202 12.17 -6.37 -4.28
C ASN A 202 12.70 -6.88 -5.63
N ALA A 203 14.01 -7.00 -5.81
CA ALA A 203 14.60 -7.58 -7.04
C ALA A 203 14.29 -9.07 -7.20
N SER A 204 14.04 -9.79 -6.09
CA SER A 204 13.68 -11.21 -6.08
C SER A 204 12.17 -11.49 -6.05
N GLY A 205 11.32 -10.46 -5.94
CA GLY A 205 9.85 -10.52 -5.83
C GLY A 205 9.12 -9.87 -7.00
N VAL A 206 7.84 -9.51 -6.82
CA VAL A 206 7.02 -8.85 -7.84
C VAL A 206 7.33 -7.35 -7.90
N ASN A 207 8.27 -6.96 -8.69
CA ASN A 207 8.32 -5.98 -9.78
C ASN A 207 8.06 -4.51 -9.40
N LEU A 208 8.97 -3.95 -8.63
CA LEU A 208 9.36 -2.57 -8.94
C LEU A 208 10.14 -2.59 -10.26
N THR A 209 9.88 -1.64 -11.14
CA THR A 209 10.73 -1.46 -12.33
C THR A 209 12.12 -0.99 -11.90
N ASP A 210 13.13 -1.24 -12.73
CA ASP A 210 14.49 -0.74 -12.45
C ASP A 210 14.50 0.77 -12.24
N ALA A 211 13.62 1.52 -12.92
CA ALA A 211 13.46 2.95 -12.75
C ALA A 211 12.85 3.34 -11.39
N GLU A 212 11.87 2.59 -10.88
CA GLU A 212 11.30 2.81 -9.55
C GLU A 212 12.33 2.53 -8.45
N LEU A 213 13.15 1.50 -8.63
CA LEU A 213 14.25 1.18 -7.73
C LEU A 213 15.34 2.26 -7.75
N ALA A 214 15.74 2.72 -8.94
CA ALA A 214 16.70 3.81 -9.08
C ALA A 214 16.18 5.10 -8.42
N LEU A 215 14.90 5.44 -8.63
CA LEU A 215 14.27 6.58 -7.98
C LEU A 215 14.25 6.43 -6.45
N ALA A 216 13.96 5.24 -5.93
CA ALA A 216 13.98 4.98 -4.49
C ALA A 216 15.37 5.29 -3.89
N GLN A 217 16.42 4.84 -4.55
CA GLN A 217 17.80 5.09 -4.11
C GLN A 217 18.20 6.56 -4.24
N ILE A 218 17.91 7.20 -5.37
CA ILE A 218 18.16 8.64 -5.55
C ILE A 218 17.42 9.45 -4.47
N SER A 219 16.17 9.13 -4.18
CA SER A 219 15.36 9.83 -3.16
C SER A 219 15.87 9.62 -1.74
N GLY A 220 16.61 8.54 -1.47
CA GLY A 220 17.29 8.33 -0.19
C GLY A 220 18.39 9.36 0.10
N TYR A 221 19.01 9.90 -0.95
CA TYR A 221 20.07 10.91 -0.86
C TYR A 221 19.63 12.31 -1.31
N TRP A 222 18.58 12.36 -2.14
CA TRP A 222 18.00 13.58 -2.67
C TRP A 222 16.47 13.55 -2.48
N PRO A 223 15.98 13.98 -1.30
CA PRO A 223 14.57 13.84 -0.91
C PRO A 223 13.57 14.36 -1.93
N ASN A 224 13.83 15.52 -2.53
CA ASN A 224 12.91 16.16 -3.49
C ASN A 224 12.94 15.55 -4.91
N ALA A 225 13.83 14.60 -5.20
CA ALA A 225 14.01 14.04 -6.56
C ALA A 225 12.69 13.51 -7.14
N ARG A 226 11.89 12.85 -6.31
CA ARG A 226 10.61 12.27 -6.73
C ARG A 226 9.62 13.32 -7.23
N ASP A 227 9.49 14.41 -6.49
CA ASP A 227 8.54 15.49 -6.84
C ASP A 227 9.02 16.24 -8.07
N LEU A 228 10.32 16.46 -8.19
CA LEU A 228 10.93 17.06 -9.39
C LEU A 228 10.67 16.21 -10.63
N PHE A 229 10.91 14.89 -10.56
CA PHE A 229 10.71 13.99 -11.70
C PHE A 229 9.23 13.85 -12.06
N LYS A 230 8.33 13.78 -11.09
CA LYS A 230 6.88 13.80 -11.34
C LYS A 230 6.42 15.12 -11.93
N GLY A 231 6.93 16.24 -11.41
CA GLY A 231 6.65 17.57 -11.94
C GLY A 231 7.03 17.70 -13.42
N LYS A 232 8.21 17.22 -13.78
CA LYS A 232 8.68 17.24 -15.18
C LYS A 232 7.86 16.32 -16.09
N LEU A 233 7.51 15.12 -15.62
CA LEU A 233 6.62 14.23 -16.39
C LEU A 233 5.24 14.87 -16.63
N PHE A 234 4.69 15.56 -15.64
CA PHE A 234 3.42 16.26 -15.75
C PHE A 234 3.51 17.47 -16.69
N GLU A 235 4.62 18.21 -16.67
CA GLU A 235 4.90 19.30 -17.61
C GLU A 235 4.96 18.78 -19.04
N LEU A 236 5.69 17.69 -19.27
CA LEU A 236 5.81 17.03 -20.58
C LEU A 236 4.45 16.54 -21.08
N GLU A 237 3.63 15.96 -20.20
CA GLU A 237 2.27 15.52 -20.54
C GLU A 237 1.38 16.70 -20.97
N LYS A 238 1.47 17.84 -20.30
CA LYS A 238 0.75 19.07 -20.70
C LYS A 238 1.15 19.57 -22.09
N ASN A 239 2.42 19.35 -22.46
CA ASN A 239 2.96 19.70 -23.76
C ASN A 239 2.72 18.61 -24.83
N GLY A 240 1.92 17.58 -24.53
CA GLY A 240 1.55 16.51 -25.46
C GLY A 240 2.50 15.31 -25.47
N PHE A 241 3.50 15.27 -24.60
CA PHE A 241 4.48 14.18 -24.51
C PHE A 241 4.22 13.29 -23.30
N VAL A 242 3.66 12.12 -23.50
CA VAL A 242 3.37 11.15 -22.43
C VAL A 242 4.55 10.20 -22.24
N PHE A 243 5.36 10.44 -21.21
CA PHE A 243 6.49 9.59 -20.85
C PHE A 243 6.27 8.90 -19.51
N LYS A 244 6.97 7.78 -19.29
CA LYS A 244 7.04 7.07 -18.02
C LYS A 244 8.29 7.51 -17.24
N LEU A 245 8.35 7.10 -15.95
CA LEU A 245 9.51 7.36 -15.09
C LEU A 245 10.83 6.85 -15.71
N ASP A 246 10.77 5.71 -16.38
CA ASP A 246 11.92 5.13 -17.10
C ASP A 246 12.62 6.15 -18.02
N PHE A 247 11.86 6.99 -18.71
CA PHE A 247 12.42 8.02 -19.58
C PHE A 247 13.32 9.00 -18.81
N ILE A 248 12.85 9.52 -17.68
CA ILE A 248 13.64 10.45 -16.84
C ILE A 248 14.89 9.78 -16.31
N ILE A 249 14.78 8.53 -15.83
CA ILE A 249 15.91 7.80 -15.27
C ILE A 249 16.97 7.49 -16.35
N TYR A 250 16.56 7.06 -17.55
CA TYR A 250 17.50 6.84 -18.65
C TYR A 250 18.13 8.14 -19.15
N ALA A 251 17.38 9.24 -19.19
CA ALA A 251 17.91 10.55 -19.54
C ALA A 251 18.99 11.01 -18.54
N LEU A 252 18.73 10.85 -17.24
CA LEU A 252 19.70 11.13 -16.18
C LEU A 252 20.96 10.28 -16.32
N LEU A 253 20.82 8.98 -16.58
CA LEU A 253 21.95 8.08 -16.82
C LEU A 253 22.80 8.53 -18.00
N ALA A 254 22.14 8.86 -19.13
CA ALA A 254 22.82 9.30 -20.34
C ALA A 254 23.63 10.59 -20.10
N VAL A 255 23.06 11.56 -19.39
CA VAL A 255 23.72 12.84 -19.10
C VAL A 255 24.82 12.70 -18.05
N THR A 256 24.62 11.84 -17.04
CA THR A 256 25.59 11.66 -15.92
C THR A 256 26.79 10.82 -16.34
N HIS A 257 26.55 9.75 -17.12
CA HIS A 257 27.57 8.73 -17.39
C HIS A 257 27.90 8.56 -18.88
N SER A 258 27.28 9.33 -19.78
CA SER A 258 27.41 9.20 -21.25
C SER A 258 27.07 7.78 -21.78
N MET A 259 26.39 6.96 -20.98
CA MET A 259 25.96 5.58 -21.29
C MET A 259 24.59 5.29 -20.66
N GLY A 260 23.64 4.78 -21.46
CA GLY A 260 22.22 4.72 -21.10
C GLY A 260 21.67 3.42 -20.51
N SER A 261 22.48 2.39 -20.20
CA SER A 261 21.90 1.06 -19.94
C SER A 261 22.03 0.48 -18.53
N GLU A 262 22.89 0.99 -17.67
CA GLU A 262 23.11 0.42 -16.35
C GLU A 262 22.59 1.31 -15.21
N MET A 263 21.33 1.17 -14.84
CA MET A 263 20.71 1.92 -13.75
C MET A 263 21.45 1.76 -12.40
N LYS A 264 22.17 0.67 -12.20
CA LYS A 264 23.00 0.43 -11.02
C LYS A 264 24.03 1.54 -10.75
N ARG A 265 24.41 2.29 -11.77
CA ARG A 265 25.38 3.40 -11.63
C ARG A 265 24.81 4.64 -10.94
N LEU A 266 23.48 4.77 -10.87
CA LEU A 266 22.83 5.84 -10.12
C LEU A 266 22.74 5.55 -8.62
N HIS A 267 23.17 4.36 -8.18
CA HIS A 267 22.96 3.86 -6.82
C HIS A 267 23.99 4.33 -5.81
N SER A 268 25.04 5.07 -6.21
CA SER A 268 26.06 5.54 -5.28
C SER A 268 25.78 6.98 -4.84
N ALA A 269 25.82 7.19 -3.53
CA ALA A 269 25.78 8.53 -2.93
C ALA A 269 26.92 9.43 -3.46
N ASP A 270 28.04 8.84 -3.91
CA ASP A 270 29.18 9.54 -4.49
C ASP A 270 28.82 10.24 -5.81
N ASN A 271 27.74 9.82 -6.48
CA ASN A 271 27.26 10.39 -7.74
C ASN A 271 26.18 11.48 -7.55
N LEU A 272 25.79 11.81 -6.31
CA LEU A 272 24.66 12.69 -6.03
C LEU A 272 24.81 14.07 -6.70
N GLU A 273 25.96 14.69 -6.59
CA GLU A 273 26.20 16.01 -7.21
C GLU A 273 26.15 15.92 -8.74
N ALA A 274 26.74 14.86 -9.33
CA ALA A 274 26.67 14.64 -10.78
C ALA A 274 25.22 14.39 -11.24
N ILE A 275 24.41 13.71 -10.44
CA ILE A 275 22.97 13.49 -10.73
C ILE A 275 22.19 14.80 -10.67
N LYS A 276 22.44 15.65 -9.67
CA LYS A 276 21.81 16.97 -9.55
C LYS A 276 22.22 17.91 -10.71
N ASP A 277 23.50 17.92 -11.07
CA ASP A 277 23.99 18.68 -12.21
C ASP A 277 23.36 18.20 -13.53
N ALA A 278 23.26 16.88 -13.71
CA ALA A 278 22.57 16.30 -14.86
C ALA A 278 21.09 16.70 -14.90
N TRP A 279 20.42 16.72 -13.75
CA TRP A 279 19.03 17.18 -13.64
C TRP A 279 18.88 18.64 -14.08
N ILE A 280 19.73 19.52 -13.60
CA ILE A 280 19.71 20.96 -14.00
C ILE A 280 19.82 21.11 -15.52
N ARG A 281 20.65 20.28 -16.18
CA ARG A 281 20.79 20.29 -17.65
C ARG A 281 19.56 19.72 -18.38
N LEU A 282 18.82 18.82 -17.75
CA LEU A 282 17.63 18.20 -18.35
C LEU A 282 16.36 19.04 -18.13
N ASP A 283 16.32 19.84 -17.06
CA ASP A 283 15.15 20.63 -16.70
C ASP A 283 15.14 22.03 -17.37
N GLY A 284 16.31 22.54 -17.76
CA GLY A 284 16.50 23.80 -18.49
C GLY A 284 16.34 23.63 -19.97
#